data_75862fdf7dea3e8c1bbc373c9be3d6f5
#
_entry.id   75862fdf7dea3e8c1bbc373c9be3d6f5
#
_cell.length_a   1.000
_cell.length_b   1.000
_cell.length_c   1.000
_cell.angle_alpha   90.00
_cell.angle_beta   90.00
_cell.angle_gamma   90.00
#
_symmetry.space_group_name_H-M   'P 1'
#
loop_
_entity.id
_entity.type
_entity.pdbx_description
1 polymer ?
#
loop_
_entity_poly.entity_id
_entity_poly.type
_entity_poly.pdbx_seq_one_letter_code
_entity_poly.pdbx_strand_id
1 'polypeptide(L)'
;MVSLALIMGTIGTALASPLYPIYQQIWHLSPSQITYIFVAYMFGCLGTLLFLGRTSNTIGFLRTLQIGLVFISIGLVISVFAENALILSVGRFIIGIASGLMTTSAMLGMMQTIPETHKQLAPQLVSILTAIGFGLGPFVGGVIAQFSQAPLITPYLPIILGAVLCFVGLFWLKTPAFERQPFSIAPKLLRPEPQYHAVFMIVGLTAFNAFAAFSLFASLSPSFVQDILPWHGPLVSGTAITCILLISAVVQFFAKAVPAKKCLNIGLMIMLVSLVSLALCMILKASILFFASDILFGIGHGFALMGAFGVIHAITTLQNRAAVMSTYLFIGYLGTIVPIIAVGYLADHFGLGFAVISFCVAISALCLILWLWHQKLQLKPNKKAHI
;
A
#
# COMPACT_ATOMS: atom_id res chain seq x y z
N MET A 1 5.95 -20.66 -7.87
CA MET A 1 4.55 -20.70 -7.41
C MET A 1 4.25 -19.68 -6.30
N VAL A 2 4.99 -19.65 -5.17
CA VAL A 2 4.77 -18.66 -4.10
C VAL A 2 4.86 -17.23 -4.62
N SER A 3 5.87 -16.92 -5.44
CA SER A 3 6.06 -15.60 -6.08
C SER A 3 4.88 -15.20 -6.97
N LEU A 4 4.41 -16.15 -7.80
CA LEU A 4 3.27 -15.90 -8.70
C LEU A 4 1.98 -15.66 -7.92
N ALA A 5 1.73 -16.45 -6.88
CA ALA A 5 0.58 -16.25 -5.99
C ALA A 5 0.61 -14.84 -5.37
N LEU A 6 1.76 -14.41 -4.84
CA LEU A 6 1.93 -13.08 -4.26
C LEU A 6 1.67 -11.96 -5.28
N ILE A 7 2.22 -12.09 -6.50
CA ILE A 7 2.01 -11.11 -7.59
C ILE A 7 0.52 -11.06 -7.97
N MET A 8 -0.13 -12.21 -8.19
CA MET A 8 -1.55 -12.24 -8.53
C MET A 8 -2.43 -11.60 -7.45
N GLY A 9 -2.14 -11.89 -6.18
CA GLY A 9 -2.84 -11.29 -5.06
C GLY A 9 -2.66 -9.77 -4.99
N THR A 10 -1.45 -9.27 -5.16
CA THR A 10 -1.15 -7.84 -5.09
C THR A 10 -1.65 -7.06 -6.31
N ILE A 11 -1.58 -7.62 -7.53
CA ILE A 11 -2.22 -7.05 -8.71
C ILE A 11 -3.73 -6.94 -8.49
N GLY A 12 -4.40 -8.05 -8.08
CA GLY A 12 -5.84 -8.05 -7.84
C GLY A 12 -6.29 -7.07 -6.77
N THR A 13 -5.42 -6.79 -5.80
CA THR A 13 -5.68 -5.81 -4.75
C THR A 13 -5.73 -4.38 -5.28
N ALA A 14 -4.80 -3.99 -6.13
CA ALA A 14 -4.61 -2.60 -6.58
C ALA A 14 -5.35 -2.27 -7.90
N LEU A 15 -5.81 -3.27 -8.61
CA LEU A 15 -6.41 -3.20 -9.94
C LEU A 15 -7.60 -2.23 -10.05
N ALA A 16 -8.41 -2.09 -9.00
CA ALA A 16 -9.66 -1.33 -9.06
C ALA A 16 -9.47 0.20 -9.04
N SER A 17 -8.31 0.72 -8.62
CA SER A 17 -8.09 2.16 -8.45
C SER A 17 -8.41 2.99 -9.71
N PRO A 18 -7.95 2.65 -10.92
CA PRO A 18 -8.27 3.42 -12.13
C PRO A 18 -9.72 3.29 -12.59
N LEU A 19 -10.49 2.35 -12.00
CA LEU A 19 -11.89 2.12 -12.36
C LEU A 19 -12.86 3.01 -11.55
N TYR A 20 -12.42 3.63 -10.47
CA TYR A 20 -13.28 4.44 -9.60
C TYR A 20 -14.06 5.55 -10.33
N PRO A 21 -13.49 6.29 -11.29
CA PRO A 21 -14.26 7.27 -12.03
C PRO A 21 -15.40 6.66 -12.86
N ILE A 22 -15.23 5.44 -13.36
CA ILE A 22 -16.28 4.74 -14.12
C ILE A 22 -17.41 4.33 -13.18
N TYR A 23 -17.09 3.75 -12.01
CA TYR A 23 -18.09 3.48 -10.97
C TYR A 23 -18.81 4.76 -10.53
N GLN A 24 -18.05 5.84 -10.35
CA GLN A 24 -18.59 7.15 -9.94
C GLN A 24 -19.61 7.67 -10.95
N GLN A 25 -19.31 7.57 -12.25
CA GLN A 25 -20.19 8.03 -13.31
C GLN A 25 -21.45 7.16 -13.45
N ILE A 26 -21.30 5.81 -13.43
CA ILE A 26 -22.42 4.88 -13.66
C ILE A 26 -23.37 4.84 -12.47
N TRP A 27 -22.84 4.89 -11.23
CA TRP A 27 -23.66 4.79 -10.02
C TRP A 27 -23.92 6.13 -9.35
N HIS A 28 -23.48 7.26 -9.97
CA HIS A 28 -23.60 8.62 -9.42
C HIS A 28 -23.05 8.75 -7.98
N LEU A 29 -21.87 8.12 -7.74
CA LEU A 29 -21.28 8.09 -6.42
C LEU A 29 -20.69 9.44 -6.02
N SER A 30 -20.89 9.80 -4.75
CA SER A 30 -20.18 10.93 -4.15
C SER A 30 -18.69 10.60 -3.89
N PRO A 31 -17.82 11.62 -3.76
CA PRO A 31 -16.43 11.42 -3.37
C PRO A 31 -16.23 10.62 -2.09
N SER A 32 -17.08 10.80 -1.06
CA SER A 32 -17.02 10.02 0.17
C SER A 32 -17.30 8.54 -0.08
N GLN A 33 -18.25 8.20 -0.94
CA GLN A 33 -18.56 6.81 -1.27
C GLN A 33 -17.37 6.13 -1.97
N ILE A 34 -16.65 6.83 -2.86
CA ILE A 34 -15.40 6.33 -3.46
C ILE A 34 -14.35 6.06 -2.39
N THR A 35 -14.17 7.01 -1.44
CA THR A 35 -13.20 6.80 -0.37
C THR A 35 -13.59 5.64 0.55
N TYR A 36 -14.87 5.41 0.84
CA TYR A 36 -15.33 4.25 1.61
C TYR A 36 -15.06 2.92 0.91
N ILE A 37 -15.30 2.84 -0.42
CA ILE A 37 -14.95 1.66 -1.22
C ILE A 37 -13.44 1.38 -1.14
N PHE A 38 -12.62 2.42 -1.27
CA PHE A 38 -11.17 2.29 -1.16
C PHE A 38 -10.74 1.84 0.25
N VAL A 39 -11.28 2.46 1.29
CA VAL A 39 -10.90 2.18 2.68
C VAL A 39 -11.40 0.81 3.16
N ALA A 40 -12.48 0.29 2.60
CA ALA A 40 -12.98 -1.05 2.92
C ALA A 40 -11.89 -2.12 2.76
N TYR A 41 -11.10 -2.06 1.68
CA TYR A 41 -9.94 -2.92 1.50
C TYR A 41 -8.88 -2.74 2.61
N MET A 42 -8.62 -1.50 3.00
CA MET A 42 -7.63 -1.20 4.05
C MET A 42 -8.05 -1.76 5.41
N PHE A 43 -9.32 -1.71 5.75
CA PHE A 43 -9.85 -2.35 6.96
C PHE A 43 -9.66 -3.87 6.94
N GLY A 44 -9.94 -4.53 5.81
CA GLY A 44 -9.69 -5.96 5.65
C GLY A 44 -8.22 -6.33 5.84
N CYS A 45 -7.33 -5.57 5.21
CA CYS A 45 -5.89 -5.77 5.31
C CYS A 45 -5.38 -5.54 6.73
N LEU A 46 -5.75 -4.40 7.34
CA LEU A 46 -5.34 -4.05 8.70
C LEU A 46 -5.86 -5.06 9.73
N GLY A 47 -7.13 -5.46 9.62
CA GLY A 47 -7.71 -6.49 10.49
C GLY A 47 -6.96 -7.82 10.38
N THR A 48 -6.61 -8.22 9.16
CA THR A 48 -5.83 -9.44 8.94
C THR A 48 -4.43 -9.34 9.52
N LEU A 49 -3.73 -8.24 9.31
CA LEU A 49 -2.37 -8.05 9.85
C LEU A 49 -2.37 -8.07 11.39
N LEU A 50 -3.39 -7.49 12.02
CA LEU A 50 -3.49 -7.45 13.48
C LEU A 50 -3.87 -8.81 14.07
N PHE A 51 -4.88 -9.47 13.52
CA PHE A 51 -5.51 -10.62 14.15
C PHE A 51 -5.14 -11.96 13.50
N LEU A 52 -4.87 -11.98 12.19
CA LEU A 52 -4.62 -13.20 11.41
C LEU A 52 -3.18 -13.29 10.86
N GLY A 53 -2.30 -12.32 11.15
CA GLY A 53 -0.95 -12.27 10.60
C GLY A 53 -0.06 -13.48 10.94
N ARG A 54 -0.47 -14.32 11.91
CA ARG A 54 0.24 -15.56 12.31
C ARG A 54 -0.42 -16.85 11.81
N THR A 55 -1.47 -16.75 11.02
CA THR A 55 -2.20 -17.93 10.51
C THR A 55 -1.27 -18.92 9.81
N SER A 56 -0.27 -18.42 9.08
CA SER A 56 0.73 -19.26 8.41
C SER A 56 1.63 -20.07 9.36
N ASN A 57 1.81 -19.62 10.61
CA ASN A 57 2.54 -20.38 11.64
C ASN A 57 1.69 -21.52 12.24
N THR A 58 0.36 -21.42 12.12
CA THR A 58 -0.58 -22.42 12.66
C THR A 58 -0.94 -23.49 11.64
N ILE A 59 -1.34 -23.09 10.43
CA ILE A 59 -1.83 -24.02 9.40
C ILE A 59 -0.83 -24.22 8.25
N GLY A 60 0.30 -23.52 8.27
CA GLY A 60 1.34 -23.55 7.23
C GLY A 60 1.13 -22.49 6.16
N PHE A 61 2.24 -22.04 5.56
CA PHE A 61 2.20 -20.99 4.54
C PHE A 61 1.40 -21.40 3.29
N LEU A 62 1.50 -22.68 2.89
CA LEU A 62 0.84 -23.17 1.69
C LEU A 62 -0.69 -23.07 1.78
N ARG A 63 -1.26 -23.58 2.87
CA ARG A 63 -2.71 -23.50 3.12
C ARG A 63 -3.18 -22.05 3.26
N THR A 64 -2.38 -21.22 3.91
CA THR A 64 -2.72 -19.80 4.08
C THR A 64 -2.70 -19.05 2.75
N LEU A 65 -1.73 -19.36 1.86
CA LEU A 65 -1.71 -18.82 0.49
C LEU A 65 -2.92 -19.30 -0.32
N GLN A 66 -3.28 -20.59 -0.21
CA GLN A 66 -4.47 -21.12 -0.89
C GLN A 66 -5.75 -20.42 -0.42
N ILE A 67 -5.92 -20.23 0.89
CA ILE A 67 -7.06 -19.47 1.45
C ILE A 67 -7.04 -18.03 0.94
N GLY A 68 -5.87 -17.38 0.89
CA GLY A 68 -5.72 -16.04 0.33
C GLY A 68 -6.14 -15.98 -1.15
N LEU A 69 -5.74 -16.96 -1.98
CA LEU A 69 -6.13 -17.03 -3.39
C LEU A 69 -7.64 -17.28 -3.57
N VAL A 70 -8.26 -18.06 -2.71
CA VAL A 70 -9.73 -18.23 -2.71
C VAL A 70 -10.41 -16.91 -2.35
N PHE A 71 -9.96 -16.22 -1.30
CA PHE A 71 -10.57 -14.95 -0.88
C PHE A 71 -10.36 -13.84 -1.92
N ILE A 72 -9.19 -13.76 -2.58
CA ILE A 72 -8.99 -12.78 -3.66
C ILE A 72 -9.95 -13.09 -4.81
N SER A 73 -10.10 -14.35 -5.20
CA SER A 73 -11.02 -14.75 -6.27
C SER A 73 -12.46 -14.43 -5.92
N ILE A 74 -12.91 -14.72 -4.69
CA ILE A 74 -14.25 -14.38 -4.20
C ILE A 74 -14.47 -12.86 -4.24
N GLY A 75 -13.54 -12.07 -3.71
CA GLY A 75 -13.64 -10.62 -3.69
C GLY A 75 -13.66 -10.00 -5.07
N LEU A 76 -12.88 -10.53 -6.03
CA LEU A 76 -12.90 -10.11 -7.42
C LEU A 76 -14.22 -10.50 -8.12
N VAL A 77 -14.74 -11.70 -7.87
CA VAL A 77 -16.05 -12.15 -8.41
C VAL A 77 -17.17 -11.25 -7.86
N ILE A 78 -17.18 -10.96 -6.55
CA ILE A 78 -18.15 -10.00 -5.98
C ILE A 78 -18.02 -8.63 -6.65
N SER A 79 -16.78 -8.17 -6.96
CA SER A 79 -16.57 -6.89 -7.65
C SER A 79 -17.09 -6.90 -9.09
N VAL A 80 -17.01 -8.05 -9.79
CA VAL A 80 -17.57 -8.24 -11.16
C VAL A 80 -19.11 -8.11 -11.15
N PHE A 81 -19.76 -8.68 -10.12
CA PHE A 81 -21.23 -8.66 -9.99
C PHE A 81 -21.73 -7.52 -9.10
N ALA A 82 -20.87 -6.56 -8.75
CA ALA A 82 -21.29 -5.44 -7.95
C ALA A 82 -22.24 -4.50 -8.72
N GLU A 83 -23.40 -4.25 -8.17
CA GLU A 83 -24.42 -3.34 -8.72
C GLU A 83 -24.47 -2.00 -7.97
N ASN A 84 -23.75 -1.89 -6.85
CA ASN A 84 -23.72 -0.69 -6.01
C ASN A 84 -22.44 -0.62 -5.16
N ALA A 85 -22.23 0.53 -4.52
CA ALA A 85 -21.07 0.81 -3.69
C ALA A 85 -20.91 -0.17 -2.52
N LEU A 86 -22.01 -0.63 -1.91
CA LEU A 86 -21.96 -1.53 -0.76
C LEU A 86 -21.41 -2.90 -1.15
N ILE A 87 -21.94 -3.50 -2.23
CA ILE A 87 -21.48 -4.82 -2.72
C ILE A 87 -20.02 -4.73 -3.13
N LEU A 88 -19.62 -3.66 -3.84
CA LEU A 88 -18.23 -3.43 -4.21
C LEU A 88 -17.35 -3.29 -2.95
N SER A 89 -17.78 -2.58 -1.91
CA SER A 89 -17.05 -2.44 -0.65
C SER A 89 -16.86 -3.78 0.06
N VAL A 90 -17.87 -4.66 0.03
CA VAL A 90 -17.74 -6.03 0.57
C VAL A 90 -16.69 -6.83 -0.21
N GLY A 91 -16.71 -6.77 -1.54
CA GLY A 91 -15.67 -7.37 -2.38
C GLY A 91 -14.28 -6.83 -2.02
N ARG A 92 -14.14 -5.51 -1.88
CA ARG A 92 -12.89 -4.84 -1.50
C ARG A 92 -12.41 -5.25 -0.11
N PHE A 93 -13.31 -5.37 0.87
CA PHE A 93 -12.96 -5.84 2.21
C PHE A 93 -12.40 -7.27 2.20
N ILE A 94 -13.02 -8.18 1.45
CA ILE A 94 -12.56 -9.57 1.29
C ILE A 94 -11.19 -9.60 0.58
N ILE A 95 -10.99 -8.79 -0.45
CA ILE A 95 -9.69 -8.61 -1.10
C ILE A 95 -8.63 -8.14 -0.09
N GLY A 96 -9.00 -7.25 0.82
CA GLY A 96 -8.11 -6.80 1.90
C GLY A 96 -7.68 -7.93 2.83
N ILE A 97 -8.61 -8.78 3.24
CA ILE A 97 -8.30 -9.98 4.05
C ILE A 97 -7.31 -10.89 3.29
N ALA A 98 -7.59 -11.15 2.02
CA ALA A 98 -6.74 -11.96 1.16
C ALA A 98 -5.30 -11.39 1.08
N SER A 99 -5.19 -10.08 0.83
CA SER A 99 -3.92 -9.36 0.72
C SER A 99 -3.06 -9.51 1.98
N GLY A 100 -3.66 -9.32 3.16
CA GLY A 100 -2.97 -9.50 4.44
C GLY A 100 -2.48 -10.94 4.67
N LEU A 101 -3.32 -11.93 4.38
CA LEU A 101 -2.95 -13.35 4.48
C LEU A 101 -1.81 -13.72 3.51
N MET A 102 -1.90 -13.27 2.26
CA MET A 102 -0.93 -13.60 1.23
C MET A 102 0.43 -12.95 1.49
N THR A 103 0.46 -11.68 1.90
CA THR A 103 1.72 -10.98 2.19
C THR A 103 2.47 -11.63 3.34
N THR A 104 1.79 -11.95 4.43
CA THR A 104 2.41 -12.60 5.60
C THR A 104 2.87 -14.02 5.30
N SER A 105 2.09 -14.77 4.52
CA SER A 105 2.40 -16.17 4.17
C SER A 105 3.47 -16.28 3.11
N ALA A 106 3.55 -15.34 2.16
CA ALA A 106 4.56 -15.33 1.12
C ALA A 106 5.97 -15.19 1.71
N MET A 107 6.14 -14.40 2.77
CA MET A 107 7.43 -14.28 3.47
C MET A 107 7.89 -15.65 3.99
N LEU A 108 7.04 -16.36 4.73
CA LEU A 108 7.35 -17.70 5.25
C LEU A 108 7.56 -18.72 4.11
N GLY A 109 6.71 -18.65 3.08
CA GLY A 109 6.80 -19.52 1.91
C GLY A 109 8.11 -19.33 1.15
N MET A 110 8.55 -18.10 0.94
CA MET A 110 9.84 -17.80 0.31
C MET A 110 11.00 -18.32 1.15
N MET A 111 10.99 -18.11 2.47
CA MET A 111 12.05 -18.62 3.35
C MET A 111 12.15 -20.14 3.36
N GLN A 112 11.05 -20.85 3.11
CA GLN A 112 11.01 -22.33 3.10
C GLN A 112 11.26 -22.96 1.72
N THR A 113 11.05 -22.20 0.63
CA THR A 113 11.15 -22.73 -0.74
C THR A 113 12.40 -22.28 -1.50
N ILE A 114 13.07 -21.22 -1.05
CA ILE A 114 14.34 -20.77 -1.64
C ILE A 114 15.49 -21.65 -1.11
N PRO A 115 16.48 -21.97 -1.96
CA PRO A 115 17.70 -22.70 -1.52
C PRO A 115 18.40 -22.02 -0.34
N GLU A 116 18.99 -22.77 0.56
CA GLU A 116 19.66 -22.30 1.77
C GLU A 116 20.65 -21.15 1.50
N THR A 117 21.41 -21.25 0.41
CA THR A 117 22.40 -20.24 -0.02
C THR A 117 21.80 -18.88 -0.32
N HIS A 118 20.50 -18.81 -0.59
CA HIS A 118 19.79 -17.57 -0.99
C HIS A 118 18.69 -17.15 -0.02
N LYS A 119 18.50 -17.84 1.10
CA LYS A 119 17.43 -17.52 2.09
C LYS A 119 17.48 -16.09 2.60
N GLN A 120 18.67 -15.51 2.68
CA GLN A 120 18.84 -14.09 3.08
C GLN A 120 18.16 -13.10 2.12
N LEU A 121 17.90 -13.51 0.87
CA LEU A 121 17.23 -12.69 -0.13
C LEU A 121 15.70 -12.74 -0.04
N ALA A 122 15.13 -13.67 0.73
CA ALA A 122 13.67 -13.87 0.80
C ALA A 122 12.90 -12.59 1.16
N PRO A 123 13.27 -11.80 2.20
CA PRO A 123 12.58 -10.55 2.52
C PRO A 123 12.64 -9.52 1.38
N GLN A 124 13.78 -9.42 0.71
CA GLN A 124 13.96 -8.51 -0.40
C GLN A 124 13.11 -8.93 -1.61
N LEU A 125 13.06 -10.22 -1.94
CA LEU A 125 12.24 -10.73 -3.02
C LEU A 125 10.75 -10.50 -2.76
N VAL A 126 10.26 -10.77 -1.54
CA VAL A 126 8.87 -10.49 -1.16
C VAL A 126 8.55 -9.01 -1.32
N SER A 127 9.43 -8.13 -0.85
CA SER A 127 9.25 -6.68 -1.00
C SER A 127 9.18 -6.24 -2.46
N ILE A 128 10.10 -6.72 -3.30
CA ILE A 128 10.13 -6.40 -4.74
C ILE A 128 8.87 -6.93 -5.44
N LEU A 129 8.50 -8.19 -5.21
CA LEU A 129 7.33 -8.80 -5.84
C LEU A 129 6.03 -8.11 -5.42
N THR A 130 5.94 -7.72 -4.15
CA THR A 130 4.81 -6.94 -3.62
C THR A 130 4.72 -5.57 -4.29
N ALA A 131 5.85 -4.86 -4.39
CA ALA A 131 5.90 -3.54 -5.05
C ALA A 131 5.55 -3.64 -6.55
N ILE A 132 6.07 -4.66 -7.25
CA ILE A 132 5.73 -4.94 -8.65
C ILE A 132 4.22 -5.19 -8.80
N GLY A 133 3.65 -6.07 -7.97
CA GLY A 133 2.23 -6.40 -8.07
C GLY A 133 1.32 -5.22 -7.76
N PHE A 134 1.57 -4.48 -6.68
CA PHE A 134 0.82 -3.26 -6.36
C PHE A 134 1.02 -2.16 -7.41
N GLY A 135 2.24 -2.04 -7.97
CA GLY A 135 2.54 -1.07 -9.02
C GLY A 135 1.87 -1.43 -10.35
N LEU A 136 1.93 -2.69 -10.78
CA LEU A 136 1.34 -3.13 -12.05
C LEU A 136 -0.18 -3.26 -12.00
N GLY A 137 -0.78 -3.45 -10.81
CA GLY A 137 -2.23 -3.60 -10.67
C GLY A 137 -3.03 -2.49 -11.34
N PRO A 138 -2.81 -1.22 -11.00
CA PRO A 138 -3.51 -0.10 -11.63
C PRO A 138 -3.24 0.02 -13.13
N PHE A 139 -2.01 -0.25 -13.59
CA PHE A 139 -1.69 -0.24 -15.02
C PHE A 139 -2.46 -1.31 -15.78
N VAL A 140 -2.39 -2.56 -15.31
CA VAL A 140 -3.11 -3.69 -15.95
C VAL A 140 -4.62 -3.44 -15.96
N GLY A 141 -5.19 -3.01 -14.81
CA GLY A 141 -6.59 -2.65 -14.71
C GLY A 141 -6.98 -1.52 -15.66
N GLY A 142 -6.15 -0.47 -15.71
CA GLY A 142 -6.36 0.68 -16.58
C GLY A 142 -6.27 0.34 -18.06
N VAL A 143 -5.26 -0.44 -18.48
CA VAL A 143 -5.13 -0.89 -19.90
C VAL A 143 -6.34 -1.70 -20.33
N ILE A 144 -6.68 -2.73 -19.55
CA ILE A 144 -7.80 -3.62 -19.94
C ILE A 144 -9.11 -2.83 -19.96
N ALA A 145 -9.37 -1.97 -18.98
CA ALA A 145 -10.59 -1.18 -18.94
C ALA A 145 -10.69 -0.18 -20.09
N GLN A 146 -9.57 0.44 -20.51
CA GLN A 146 -9.54 1.42 -21.59
C GLN A 146 -9.99 0.85 -22.94
N PHE A 147 -9.63 -0.40 -23.22
CA PHE A 147 -9.89 -1.05 -24.50
C PHE A 147 -11.05 -2.06 -24.45
N SER A 148 -11.71 -2.21 -23.31
CA SER A 148 -12.81 -3.15 -23.13
C SER A 148 -14.18 -2.50 -23.31
N GLN A 149 -15.12 -3.24 -23.92
CA GLN A 149 -16.54 -2.87 -23.93
C GLN A 149 -17.23 -3.03 -22.57
N ALA A 150 -16.64 -3.82 -21.66
CA ALA A 150 -17.13 -4.06 -20.31
C ALA A 150 -16.06 -3.67 -19.27
N PRO A 151 -15.75 -2.36 -19.09
CA PRO A 151 -14.60 -1.88 -18.33
C PRO A 151 -14.65 -2.22 -16.83
N LEU A 152 -15.82 -2.53 -16.29
CA LEU A 152 -16.01 -2.92 -14.89
C LEU A 152 -16.02 -4.44 -14.65
N ILE A 153 -15.90 -5.24 -15.71
CA ILE A 153 -15.90 -6.71 -15.66
C ILE A 153 -14.56 -7.26 -16.15
N THR A 154 -14.19 -6.92 -17.37
CA THR A 154 -13.06 -7.52 -18.08
C THR A 154 -11.73 -7.43 -17.33
N PRO A 155 -11.38 -6.32 -16.63
CA PRO A 155 -10.11 -6.23 -15.92
C PRO A 155 -9.93 -7.27 -14.81
N TYR A 156 -11.02 -7.73 -14.20
CA TYR A 156 -10.98 -8.70 -13.11
C TYR A 156 -10.76 -10.14 -13.60
N LEU A 157 -11.22 -10.49 -14.81
CA LEU A 157 -11.24 -11.87 -15.32
C LEU A 157 -9.86 -12.51 -15.42
N PRO A 158 -8.82 -11.86 -16.00
CA PRO A 158 -7.48 -12.45 -16.08
C PRO A 158 -6.87 -12.70 -14.69
N ILE A 159 -7.18 -11.85 -13.73
CA ILE A 159 -6.64 -11.98 -12.36
C ILE A 159 -7.34 -13.11 -11.61
N ILE A 160 -8.66 -13.26 -11.78
CA ILE A 160 -9.41 -14.42 -11.25
C ILE A 160 -8.83 -15.71 -11.83
N LEU A 161 -8.65 -15.78 -13.15
CA LEU A 161 -8.06 -16.95 -13.80
C LEU A 161 -6.65 -17.24 -13.28
N GLY A 162 -5.79 -16.21 -13.20
CA GLY A 162 -4.44 -16.33 -12.66
C GLY A 162 -4.42 -16.80 -11.21
N ALA A 163 -5.33 -16.30 -10.37
CA ALA A 163 -5.47 -16.73 -8.98
C ALA A 163 -5.89 -18.21 -8.87
N VAL A 164 -6.86 -18.64 -9.70
CA VAL A 164 -7.30 -20.04 -9.77
C VAL A 164 -6.16 -20.95 -10.26
N LEU A 165 -5.43 -20.57 -11.30
CA LEU A 165 -4.28 -21.32 -11.80
C LEU A 165 -3.16 -21.42 -10.74
N CYS A 166 -2.88 -20.33 -10.02
CA CYS A 166 -1.95 -20.35 -8.90
C CYS A 166 -2.43 -21.27 -7.77
N PHE A 167 -3.73 -21.21 -7.42
CA PHE A 167 -4.32 -22.10 -6.42
C PHE A 167 -4.13 -23.58 -6.76
N VAL A 168 -4.46 -23.96 -7.99
CA VAL A 168 -4.26 -25.33 -8.49
C VAL A 168 -2.77 -25.67 -8.50
N GLY A 169 -1.91 -24.77 -8.99
CA GLY A 169 -0.46 -24.97 -9.04
C GLY A 169 0.19 -25.18 -7.68
N LEU A 170 -0.38 -24.63 -6.61
CA LEU A 170 0.14 -24.82 -5.25
C LEU A 170 -0.04 -26.25 -4.72
N PHE A 171 -0.95 -27.07 -5.26
CA PHE A 171 -1.09 -28.47 -4.86
C PHE A 171 0.12 -29.34 -5.24
N TRP A 172 0.87 -28.94 -6.29
CA TRP A 172 2.10 -29.65 -6.69
C TRP A 172 3.34 -29.20 -5.91
N LEU A 173 3.21 -28.17 -5.05
CA LEU A 173 4.35 -27.70 -4.26
C LEU A 173 4.55 -28.60 -3.03
N LYS A 174 5.68 -29.31 -3.00
CA LYS A 174 6.10 -30.07 -1.81
C LYS A 174 6.61 -29.09 -0.74
N THR A 175 6.03 -29.16 0.44
CA THR A 175 6.44 -28.33 1.58
C THR A 175 7.18 -29.18 2.62
N PRO A 176 8.25 -28.66 3.23
CA PRO A 176 8.88 -29.31 4.37
C PRO A 176 7.90 -29.40 5.54
N ALA A 177 8.10 -30.38 6.39
CA ALA A 177 7.39 -30.46 7.66
C ALA A 177 7.69 -29.20 8.49
N PHE A 178 6.67 -28.65 9.13
CA PHE A 178 6.82 -27.49 9.99
C PHE A 178 6.15 -27.74 11.35
N GLU A 179 6.73 -27.15 12.40
CA GLU A 179 6.13 -27.17 13.74
C GLU A 179 4.96 -26.20 13.80
N ARG A 180 3.78 -26.73 14.12
CA ARG A 180 2.57 -25.92 14.25
C ARG A 180 2.58 -25.16 15.55
N GLN A 181 2.39 -23.85 15.46
CA GLN A 181 2.16 -23.01 16.63
C GLN A 181 0.65 -22.96 16.96
N PRO A 182 0.28 -22.78 18.24
CA PRO A 182 -1.12 -22.61 18.63
C PRO A 182 -1.70 -21.38 17.93
N PHE A 183 -2.98 -21.48 17.52
CA PHE A 183 -3.68 -20.37 16.90
C PHE A 183 -3.84 -19.22 17.91
N SER A 184 -3.53 -18.02 17.50
CA SER A 184 -3.63 -16.81 18.34
C SER A 184 -4.08 -15.62 17.51
N ILE A 185 -5.19 -15.03 17.90
CA ILE A 185 -5.72 -13.77 17.34
C ILE A 185 -5.29 -12.54 18.13
N ALA A 186 -4.47 -12.69 19.18
CA ALA A 186 -4.02 -11.56 19.98
C ALA A 186 -3.08 -10.65 19.14
N PRO A 187 -3.38 -9.36 18.99
CA PRO A 187 -2.51 -8.43 18.28
C PRO A 187 -1.19 -8.26 19.02
N LYS A 188 -0.07 -8.32 18.29
CA LYS A 188 1.26 -8.01 18.86
C LYS A 188 1.70 -6.63 18.38
N LEU A 189 1.23 -5.61 19.08
CA LEU A 189 1.69 -4.25 18.91
C LEU A 189 2.66 -3.92 20.06
N LEU A 190 3.92 -3.68 19.73
CA LEU A 190 4.94 -3.28 20.69
C LEU A 190 5.52 -1.93 20.29
N ARG A 191 5.86 -1.13 21.31
CA ARG A 191 6.69 0.05 21.15
C ARG A 191 8.16 -0.34 21.39
N PRO A 192 9.13 0.37 20.78
CA PRO A 192 10.53 0.18 21.12
C PRO A 192 10.80 0.62 22.58
N GLU A 193 12.02 0.49 23.05
CA GLU A 193 12.43 0.97 24.37
C GLU A 193 12.12 2.47 24.55
N PRO A 194 11.81 2.93 25.78
CA PRO A 194 11.36 4.31 26.04
C PRO A 194 12.25 5.40 25.46
N GLN A 195 13.57 5.17 25.45
CA GLN A 195 14.56 6.11 24.91
C GLN A 195 14.41 6.36 23.40
N TYR A 196 13.74 5.46 22.67
CA TYR A 196 13.49 5.57 21.22
C TYR A 196 12.07 5.99 20.87
N HIS A 197 11.19 6.23 21.84
CA HIS A 197 9.78 6.55 21.57
C HIS A 197 9.62 7.78 20.66
N ALA A 198 10.38 8.85 20.90
CA ALA A 198 10.29 10.07 20.07
C ALA A 198 10.70 9.81 18.61
N VAL A 199 11.80 9.07 18.41
CA VAL A 199 12.27 8.68 17.07
C VAL A 199 11.26 7.75 16.39
N PHE A 200 10.70 6.79 17.13
CA PHE A 200 9.66 5.89 16.62
C PHE A 200 8.39 6.63 16.21
N MET A 201 7.97 7.64 16.98
CA MET A 201 6.82 8.48 16.62
C MET A 201 7.06 9.26 15.34
N ILE A 202 8.25 9.83 15.14
CA ILE A 202 8.60 10.50 13.87
C ILE A 202 8.48 9.52 12.70
N VAL A 203 9.05 8.33 12.83
CA VAL A 203 9.04 7.32 11.78
C VAL A 203 7.62 6.81 11.50
N GLY A 204 6.83 6.56 12.55
CA GLY A 204 5.43 6.15 12.43
C GLY A 204 4.57 7.22 11.77
N LEU A 205 4.71 8.47 12.17
CA LEU A 205 3.99 9.59 11.56
C LEU A 205 4.49 9.90 10.13
N THR A 206 5.75 9.59 9.81
CA THR A 206 6.23 9.64 8.42
C THR A 206 5.54 8.58 7.57
N ALA A 207 5.34 7.36 8.10
CA ALA A 207 4.55 6.34 7.39
C ALA A 207 3.09 6.75 7.25
N PHE A 208 2.48 7.28 8.32
CA PHE A 208 1.13 7.86 8.27
C PHE A 208 1.00 8.86 7.13
N ASN A 209 1.95 9.78 7.03
CA ASN A 209 1.97 10.84 6.03
C ASN A 209 2.15 10.31 4.60
N ALA A 210 3.11 9.39 4.41
CA ALA A 210 3.39 8.75 3.14
C ALA A 210 2.19 7.93 2.63
N PHE A 211 1.56 7.17 3.51
CA PHE A 211 0.39 6.35 3.19
C PHE A 211 -0.86 7.21 2.96
N ALA A 212 -1.04 8.29 3.73
CA ALA A 212 -2.12 9.25 3.51
C ALA A 212 -2.03 9.87 2.10
N ALA A 213 -0.87 10.39 1.73
CA ALA A 213 -0.67 11.00 0.43
C ALA A 213 -0.83 9.96 -0.71
N PHE A 214 -0.28 8.75 -0.57
CA PHE A 214 -0.48 7.68 -1.55
C PHE A 214 -1.96 7.33 -1.71
N SER A 215 -2.74 7.29 -0.63
CA SER A 215 -4.16 6.95 -0.70
C SER A 215 -4.98 8.01 -1.44
N LEU A 216 -4.60 9.29 -1.39
CA LEU A 216 -5.20 10.34 -2.21
C LEU A 216 -4.97 10.08 -3.71
N PHE A 217 -3.72 9.78 -4.09
CA PHE A 217 -3.39 9.43 -5.48
C PHE A 217 -4.11 8.17 -5.95
N ALA A 218 -4.22 7.15 -5.10
CA ALA A 218 -4.81 5.87 -5.46
C ALA A 218 -6.36 5.87 -5.50
N SER A 219 -7.03 6.76 -4.74
CA SER A 219 -8.49 6.76 -4.62
C SER A 219 -9.18 7.90 -5.38
N LEU A 220 -8.72 9.13 -5.21
CA LEU A 220 -9.39 10.32 -5.75
C LEU A 220 -8.67 10.97 -6.93
N SER A 221 -7.35 10.76 -7.09
CA SER A 221 -6.64 11.30 -8.25
C SER A 221 -7.28 10.90 -9.58
N PRO A 222 -7.74 9.65 -9.79
CA PRO A 222 -8.45 9.29 -11.01
C PRO A 222 -9.65 10.17 -11.33
N SER A 223 -10.34 10.68 -10.30
CA SER A 223 -11.54 11.53 -10.49
C SER A 223 -11.18 12.96 -10.89
N PHE A 224 -10.17 13.60 -10.26
CA PHE A 224 -9.84 14.99 -10.59
C PHE A 224 -8.84 15.15 -11.75
N VAL A 225 -8.10 14.12 -12.09
CA VAL A 225 -7.15 14.14 -13.22
C VAL A 225 -7.86 14.38 -14.54
N GLN A 226 -9.10 13.92 -14.68
CA GLN A 226 -9.93 14.14 -15.88
C GLN A 226 -10.17 15.64 -16.19
N ASP A 227 -10.17 16.50 -15.16
CA ASP A 227 -10.35 17.94 -15.33
C ASP A 227 -9.04 18.70 -15.58
N ILE A 228 -7.89 18.04 -15.48
CA ILE A 228 -6.56 18.65 -15.53
C ILE A 228 -5.76 18.20 -16.75
N LEU A 229 -5.82 16.91 -17.06
CA LEU A 229 -5.06 16.34 -18.18
C LEU A 229 -5.90 16.34 -19.47
N PRO A 230 -5.24 16.55 -20.64
CA PRO A 230 -5.91 16.45 -21.94
C PRO A 230 -6.21 14.99 -22.32
N TRP A 231 -5.59 14.03 -21.66
CA TRP A 231 -5.84 12.61 -21.88
C TRP A 231 -6.74 12.06 -20.78
N HIS A 232 -7.70 11.23 -21.15
CA HIS A 232 -8.72 10.72 -20.26
C HIS A 232 -8.76 9.20 -20.24
N GLY A 233 -9.35 8.66 -19.17
CA GLY A 233 -9.68 7.26 -19.04
C GLY A 233 -8.80 6.48 -18.06
N PRO A 234 -9.15 5.19 -17.84
CA PRO A 234 -8.53 4.35 -16.83
C PRO A 234 -7.03 4.11 -17.04
N LEU A 235 -6.57 4.09 -18.29
CA LEU A 235 -5.15 3.90 -18.61
C LEU A 235 -4.29 5.05 -18.07
N VAL A 236 -4.76 6.30 -18.22
CA VAL A 236 -4.03 7.49 -17.74
C VAL A 236 -3.89 7.45 -16.22
N SER A 237 -5.01 7.24 -15.53
CA SER A 237 -5.03 7.15 -14.06
C SER A 237 -4.21 5.95 -13.54
N GLY A 238 -4.35 4.80 -14.20
CA GLY A 238 -3.59 3.60 -13.85
C GLY A 238 -2.09 3.80 -14.02
N THR A 239 -1.66 4.46 -15.10
CA THR A 239 -0.25 4.77 -15.35
C THR A 239 0.31 5.73 -14.29
N ALA A 240 -0.40 6.78 -13.92
CA ALA A 240 0.03 7.73 -12.89
C ALA A 240 0.27 7.01 -11.55
N ILE A 241 -0.70 6.22 -11.06
CA ILE A 241 -0.57 5.47 -9.80
C ILE A 241 0.62 4.48 -9.89
N THR A 242 0.79 3.82 -11.03
CA THR A 242 1.89 2.88 -11.27
C THR A 242 3.24 3.57 -11.23
N CYS A 243 3.38 4.74 -11.86
CA CYS A 243 4.62 5.53 -11.87
C CYS A 243 5.08 5.88 -10.45
N ILE A 244 4.18 6.29 -9.57
CA ILE A 244 4.51 6.56 -8.16
C ILE A 244 5.20 5.35 -7.51
N LEU A 245 4.59 4.17 -7.63
CA LEU A 245 5.09 2.97 -6.95
C LEU A 245 6.38 2.45 -7.58
N LEU A 246 6.52 2.50 -8.91
CA LEU A 246 7.74 2.10 -9.59
C LEU A 246 8.90 3.06 -9.27
N ILE A 247 8.67 4.37 -9.32
CA ILE A 247 9.67 5.38 -8.93
C ILE A 247 10.08 5.16 -7.47
N SER A 248 9.11 4.96 -6.57
CA SER A 248 9.40 4.67 -5.17
C SER A 248 10.25 3.41 -4.99
N ALA A 249 9.95 2.33 -5.71
CA ALA A 249 10.72 1.09 -5.66
C ALA A 249 12.16 1.29 -6.18
N VAL A 250 12.33 2.01 -7.28
CA VAL A 250 13.64 2.37 -7.85
C VAL A 250 14.45 3.19 -6.86
N VAL A 251 13.85 4.22 -6.27
CA VAL A 251 14.51 5.05 -5.25
C VAL A 251 14.92 4.22 -4.04
N GLN A 252 14.05 3.34 -3.53
CA GLN A 252 14.39 2.45 -2.41
C GLN A 252 15.58 1.54 -2.75
N PHE A 253 15.68 1.08 -4.00
CA PHE A 253 16.81 0.27 -4.43
C PHE A 253 18.14 1.04 -4.39
N PHE A 254 18.17 2.26 -4.92
CA PHE A 254 19.38 3.08 -4.96
C PHE A 254 19.70 3.76 -3.61
N ALA A 255 18.70 4.04 -2.78
CA ALA A 255 18.89 4.70 -1.49
C ALA A 255 19.47 3.80 -0.39
N LYS A 256 19.72 2.51 -0.66
CA LYS A 256 20.27 1.56 0.33
C LYS A 256 21.61 2.01 0.94
N ALA A 257 22.44 2.70 0.17
CA ALA A 257 23.72 3.21 0.63
C ALA A 257 23.61 4.56 1.38
N VAL A 258 22.44 5.19 1.37
CA VAL A 258 22.23 6.50 2.00
C VAL A 258 21.85 6.29 3.48
N PRO A 259 22.47 7.01 4.42
CA PRO A 259 22.11 6.92 5.83
C PRO A 259 20.63 7.18 6.08
N ALA A 260 20.00 6.35 6.93
CA ALA A 260 18.56 6.40 7.20
C ALA A 260 18.04 7.80 7.59
N LYS A 261 18.81 8.55 8.39
CA LYS A 261 18.51 9.95 8.76
C LYS A 261 18.45 10.87 7.54
N LYS A 262 19.37 10.72 6.60
CA LYS A 262 19.39 11.52 5.34
C LYS A 262 18.20 11.12 4.47
N CYS A 263 17.92 9.82 4.32
CA CYS A 263 16.76 9.33 3.57
C CYS A 263 15.46 9.93 4.12
N LEU A 264 15.27 9.91 5.45
CA LEU A 264 14.06 10.43 6.08
C LEU A 264 13.89 11.94 5.81
N ASN A 265 14.97 12.72 5.96
CA ASN A 265 14.97 14.16 5.70
C ASN A 265 14.65 14.49 4.23
N ILE A 266 15.34 13.82 3.30
CA ILE A 266 15.12 14.00 1.86
C ILE A 266 13.68 13.62 1.50
N GLY A 267 13.21 12.48 2.00
CA GLY A 267 11.86 11.98 1.74
C GLY A 267 10.78 12.97 2.19
N LEU A 268 10.86 13.47 3.43
CA LEU A 268 9.89 14.44 3.96
C LEU A 268 9.87 15.74 3.17
N MET A 269 11.03 16.27 2.79
CA MET A 269 11.11 17.53 2.03
C MET A 269 10.60 17.37 0.60
N ILE A 270 10.95 16.26 -0.09
CA ILE A 270 10.45 16.02 -1.45
C ILE A 270 8.94 15.76 -1.43
N MET A 271 8.42 15.02 -0.44
CA MET A 271 6.97 14.83 -0.28
C MET A 271 6.24 16.16 -0.04
N LEU A 272 6.82 17.06 0.78
CA LEU A 272 6.29 18.40 0.99
C LEU A 272 6.19 19.17 -0.34
N VAL A 273 7.28 19.20 -1.12
CA VAL A 273 7.30 19.90 -2.42
C VAL A 273 6.29 19.28 -3.39
N SER A 274 6.17 17.95 -3.40
CA SER A 274 5.17 17.25 -4.21
C SER A 274 3.75 17.69 -3.87
N LEU A 275 3.38 17.71 -2.58
CA LEU A 275 2.04 18.09 -2.14
C LEU A 275 1.73 19.56 -2.40
N VAL A 276 2.71 20.44 -2.25
CA VAL A 276 2.57 21.86 -2.66
C VAL A 276 2.36 21.96 -4.17
N SER A 277 3.10 21.17 -4.97
CA SER A 277 2.90 21.12 -6.43
C SER A 277 1.51 20.63 -6.79
N LEU A 278 0.98 19.62 -6.06
CA LEU A 278 -0.39 19.13 -6.27
C LEU A 278 -1.45 20.20 -5.90
N ALA A 279 -1.26 20.91 -4.79
CA ALA A 279 -2.16 22.00 -4.40
C ALA A 279 -2.17 23.11 -5.45
N LEU A 280 -0.99 23.50 -5.96
CA LEU A 280 -0.88 24.48 -7.06
C LEU A 280 -1.50 23.96 -8.36
N CYS A 281 -1.34 22.66 -8.64
CA CYS A 281 -2.00 22.01 -9.79
C CYS A 281 -3.53 22.14 -9.71
N MET A 282 -4.12 21.93 -8.54
CA MET A 282 -5.57 22.09 -8.34
C MET A 282 -6.06 23.50 -8.57
N ILE A 283 -5.25 24.52 -8.21
CA ILE A 283 -5.56 25.95 -8.38
C ILE A 283 -5.38 26.37 -9.84
N LEU A 284 -4.23 26.02 -10.45
CA LEU A 284 -3.83 26.54 -11.77
C LEU A 284 -4.30 25.66 -12.92
N LYS A 285 -4.83 24.46 -12.63
CA LYS A 285 -5.24 23.45 -13.62
C LYS A 285 -4.11 23.10 -14.61
N ALA A 286 -2.87 23.11 -14.16
CA ALA A 286 -1.69 22.93 -15.00
C ALA A 286 -1.21 21.47 -14.95
N SER A 287 -1.33 20.75 -16.09
CA SER A 287 -0.92 19.34 -16.23
C SER A 287 0.53 19.08 -15.82
N ILE A 288 1.45 20.03 -16.10
CA ILE A 288 2.87 19.92 -15.74
C ILE A 288 3.08 19.77 -14.22
N LEU A 289 2.25 20.47 -13.42
CA LEU A 289 2.30 20.42 -11.96
C LEU A 289 1.78 19.07 -11.43
N PHE A 290 0.84 18.45 -12.12
CA PHE A 290 0.38 17.10 -11.80
C PHE A 290 1.51 16.07 -11.96
N PHE A 291 2.16 16.06 -13.14
CA PHE A 291 3.28 15.15 -13.39
C PHE A 291 4.47 15.43 -12.47
N ALA A 292 4.78 16.69 -12.20
CA ALA A 292 5.81 17.05 -11.24
C ALA A 292 5.49 16.52 -9.84
N SER A 293 4.25 16.69 -9.40
CA SER A 293 3.77 16.15 -8.12
C SER A 293 3.89 14.64 -8.06
N ASP A 294 3.42 13.93 -9.10
CA ASP A 294 3.42 12.47 -9.19
C ASP A 294 4.84 11.88 -9.08
N ILE A 295 5.78 12.41 -9.88
CA ILE A 295 7.18 12.01 -9.88
C ILE A 295 7.85 12.32 -8.54
N LEU A 296 7.70 13.56 -8.05
CA LEU A 296 8.27 13.98 -6.78
C LEU A 296 7.71 13.16 -5.63
N PHE A 297 6.40 12.85 -5.66
CA PHE A 297 5.81 11.99 -4.64
C PHE A 297 6.44 10.60 -4.65
N GLY A 298 6.59 9.96 -5.80
CA GLY A 298 7.24 8.65 -5.92
C GLY A 298 8.66 8.68 -5.34
N ILE A 299 9.45 9.72 -5.64
CA ILE A 299 10.82 9.90 -5.12
C ILE A 299 10.78 10.09 -3.59
N GLY A 300 9.97 11.03 -3.11
CA GLY A 300 9.86 11.34 -1.68
C GLY A 300 9.37 10.15 -0.85
N HIS A 301 8.36 9.44 -1.34
CA HIS A 301 7.81 8.22 -0.74
C HIS A 301 8.89 7.12 -0.64
N GLY A 302 9.67 6.90 -1.69
CA GLY A 302 10.76 5.93 -1.69
C GLY A 302 11.82 6.22 -0.63
N PHE A 303 12.29 7.47 -0.55
CA PHE A 303 13.25 7.90 0.46
C PHE A 303 12.65 7.84 1.88
N ALA A 304 11.41 8.28 2.08
CA ALA A 304 10.75 8.28 3.38
C ALA A 304 10.61 6.86 3.94
N LEU A 305 10.15 5.89 3.12
CA LEU A 305 10.04 4.50 3.55
C LEU A 305 11.40 3.87 3.82
N MET A 306 12.39 4.12 2.96
CA MET A 306 13.75 3.59 3.17
C MET A 306 14.37 4.13 4.46
N GLY A 307 14.21 5.43 4.72
CA GLY A 307 14.63 6.06 5.96
C GLY A 307 13.93 5.48 7.19
N ALA A 308 12.60 5.30 7.10
CA ALA A 308 11.80 4.72 8.17
C ALA A 308 12.23 3.29 8.52
N PHE A 309 12.40 2.43 7.53
CA PHE A 309 12.86 1.06 7.74
C PHE A 309 14.26 1.00 8.34
N GLY A 310 15.19 1.84 7.87
CA GLY A 310 16.53 1.93 8.42
C GLY A 310 16.56 2.37 9.88
N VAL A 311 15.72 3.34 10.25
CA VAL A 311 15.57 3.79 11.65
C VAL A 311 14.98 2.68 12.52
N ILE A 312 13.90 2.01 12.08
CA ILE A 312 13.29 0.91 12.84
C ILE A 312 14.32 -0.20 13.06
N HIS A 313 15.11 -0.53 12.03
CA HIS A 313 16.18 -1.51 12.16
C HIS A 313 17.20 -1.12 13.25
N ALA A 314 17.56 0.15 13.32
CA ALA A 314 18.54 0.66 14.28
C ALA A 314 18.04 0.74 15.74
N ILE A 315 16.73 0.90 15.96
CA ILE A 315 16.13 1.05 17.30
C ILE A 315 15.48 -0.23 17.84
N THR A 316 15.58 -1.35 17.11
CA THR A 316 14.97 -2.63 17.49
C THR A 316 15.99 -3.74 17.59
N THR A 317 15.69 -4.74 18.41
CA THR A 317 16.40 -6.03 18.48
C THR A 317 15.75 -7.04 17.54
N LEU A 318 16.43 -8.14 17.21
CA LEU A 318 15.87 -9.24 16.41
C LEU A 318 14.57 -9.80 17.01
N GLN A 319 14.47 -9.84 18.36
CA GLN A 319 13.33 -10.39 19.08
C GLN A 319 12.08 -9.52 19.03
N ASN A 320 12.21 -8.17 19.05
CA ASN A 320 11.06 -7.26 19.10
C ASN A 320 10.76 -6.58 17.76
N ARG A 321 11.66 -6.68 16.76
CA ARG A 321 11.56 -5.99 15.47
C ARG A 321 10.23 -6.25 14.74
N ALA A 322 9.79 -7.49 14.67
CA ALA A 322 8.55 -7.85 13.98
C ALA A 322 7.33 -7.17 14.63
N ALA A 323 7.27 -7.14 15.96
CA ALA A 323 6.14 -6.54 16.69
C ALA A 323 6.17 -5.00 16.63
N VAL A 324 7.36 -4.37 16.66
CA VAL A 324 7.52 -2.92 16.46
C VAL A 324 7.17 -2.54 15.02
N MET A 325 7.56 -3.36 14.04
CA MET A 325 7.18 -3.17 12.63
C MET A 325 5.66 -3.26 12.45
N SER A 326 4.97 -4.17 13.16
CA SER A 326 3.50 -4.24 13.12
C SER A 326 2.86 -2.96 13.64
N THR A 327 3.41 -2.35 14.72
CA THR A 327 2.93 -1.06 15.22
C THR A 327 3.18 0.07 14.22
N TYR A 328 4.35 0.09 13.58
CA TYR A 328 4.67 1.04 12.51
C TYR A 328 3.68 0.95 11.34
N LEU A 329 3.40 -0.26 10.85
CA LEU A 329 2.45 -0.49 9.78
C LEU A 329 1.02 -0.11 10.20
N PHE A 330 0.64 -0.40 11.45
CA PHE A 330 -0.65 0.02 11.99
C PHE A 330 -0.82 1.55 11.91
N ILE A 331 0.19 2.32 12.33
CA ILE A 331 0.18 3.78 12.22
C ILE A 331 0.10 4.22 10.75
N GLY A 332 0.86 3.57 9.86
CA GLY A 332 0.80 3.83 8.42
C GLY A 332 -0.60 3.59 7.83
N TYR A 333 -1.25 2.46 8.13
CA TYR A 333 -2.61 2.17 7.67
C TYR A 333 -3.66 3.15 8.22
N LEU A 334 -3.50 3.64 9.47
CA LEU A 334 -4.34 4.73 9.96
C LEU A 334 -4.18 5.99 9.11
N GLY A 335 -2.97 6.25 8.60
CA GLY A 335 -2.71 7.32 7.63
C GLY A 335 -3.48 7.15 6.33
N THR A 336 -3.62 5.92 5.83
CA THR A 336 -4.45 5.64 4.65
C THR A 336 -5.94 5.83 4.94
N ILE A 337 -6.42 5.43 6.12
CA ILE A 337 -7.86 5.36 6.44
C ILE A 337 -8.40 6.74 6.85
N VAL A 338 -7.82 7.34 7.89
CA VAL A 338 -8.40 8.51 8.55
C VAL A 338 -8.42 9.75 7.65
N PRO A 339 -7.29 10.16 7.04
CA PRO A 339 -7.29 11.38 6.21
C PRO A 339 -8.14 11.24 4.96
N ILE A 340 -8.18 10.05 4.32
CA ILE A 340 -8.91 9.90 3.05
C ILE A 340 -10.43 9.91 3.26
N ILE A 341 -10.93 9.36 4.38
CA ILE A 341 -12.33 9.50 4.78
C ILE A 341 -12.68 10.98 4.98
N ALA A 342 -11.81 11.72 5.68
CA ALA A 342 -12.01 13.13 5.90
C ALA A 342 -12.04 13.93 4.59
N VAL A 343 -11.13 13.60 3.63
CA VAL A 343 -11.12 14.23 2.29
C VAL A 343 -12.41 13.93 1.52
N GLY A 344 -12.88 12.67 1.54
CA GLY A 344 -14.14 12.31 0.90
C GLY A 344 -15.31 13.12 1.43
N TYR A 345 -15.42 13.21 2.76
CA TYR A 345 -16.45 14.01 3.42
C TYR A 345 -16.35 15.51 3.08
N LEU A 346 -15.15 16.09 3.14
CA LEU A 346 -14.92 17.48 2.76
C LEU A 346 -15.27 17.72 1.28
N ALA A 347 -14.99 16.77 0.41
CA ALA A 347 -15.29 16.88 -1.01
C ALA A 347 -16.80 16.90 -1.29
N ASP A 348 -17.59 16.13 -0.53
CA ASP A 348 -19.05 16.14 -0.66
C ASP A 348 -19.67 17.51 -0.26
N HIS A 349 -19.08 18.21 0.73
CA HIS A 349 -19.65 19.46 1.26
C HIS A 349 -19.07 20.72 0.61
N PHE A 350 -17.78 20.70 0.26
CA PHE A 350 -17.04 21.89 -0.19
C PHE A 350 -16.44 21.75 -1.59
N GLY A 351 -16.68 20.60 -2.23
CA GLY A 351 -16.13 20.26 -3.53
C GLY A 351 -14.72 19.65 -3.47
N LEU A 352 -14.42 18.86 -4.50
CA LEU A 352 -13.20 18.04 -4.58
C LEU A 352 -11.92 18.90 -4.56
N GLY A 353 -11.93 20.06 -5.24
CA GLY A 353 -10.78 20.97 -5.28
C GLY A 353 -10.38 21.48 -3.89
N PHE A 354 -11.37 21.96 -3.11
CA PHE A 354 -11.14 22.43 -1.75
C PHE A 354 -10.62 21.31 -0.83
N ALA A 355 -11.22 20.13 -0.92
CA ALA A 355 -10.83 18.98 -0.11
C ALA A 355 -9.39 18.54 -0.37
N VAL A 356 -8.98 18.44 -1.65
CA VAL A 356 -7.61 18.09 -2.04
C VAL A 356 -6.61 19.14 -1.59
N ILE A 357 -6.90 20.44 -1.78
CA ILE A 357 -6.01 21.52 -1.33
C ILE A 357 -5.86 21.49 0.19
N SER A 358 -6.96 21.37 0.95
CA SER A 358 -6.94 21.27 2.41
C SER A 358 -6.11 20.08 2.90
N PHE A 359 -6.26 18.92 2.26
CA PHE A 359 -5.44 17.75 2.52
C PHE A 359 -3.95 18.03 2.24
N CYS A 360 -3.62 18.59 1.08
CA CYS A 360 -2.24 18.91 0.73
C CYS A 360 -1.60 19.86 1.76
N VAL A 361 -2.32 20.89 2.21
CA VAL A 361 -1.85 21.82 3.24
C VAL A 361 -1.60 21.10 4.57
N ALA A 362 -2.55 20.28 5.04
CA ALA A 362 -2.44 19.57 6.31
C ALA A 362 -1.26 18.57 6.30
N ILE A 363 -1.14 17.77 5.23
CA ILE A 363 -0.09 16.75 5.10
C ILE A 363 1.29 17.41 4.87
N SER A 364 1.36 18.53 4.12
CA SER A 364 2.59 19.33 3.97
C SER A 364 3.05 19.92 5.30
N ALA A 365 2.12 20.47 6.09
CA ALA A 365 2.43 20.97 7.42
C ALA A 365 2.99 19.86 8.33
N LEU A 366 2.40 18.66 8.27
CA LEU A 366 2.91 17.52 9.01
C LEU A 366 4.31 17.11 8.52
N CYS A 367 4.59 17.10 7.19
CA CYS A 367 5.94 16.88 6.65
C CYS A 367 6.95 17.85 7.26
N LEU A 368 6.62 19.13 7.29
CA LEU A 368 7.50 20.18 7.81
C LEU A 368 7.76 20.01 9.31
N ILE A 369 6.69 19.76 10.10
CA ILE A 369 6.80 19.53 11.55
C ILE A 369 7.69 18.32 11.84
N LEU A 370 7.49 17.21 11.13
CA LEU A 370 8.28 15.99 11.28
C LEU A 370 9.73 16.21 10.89
N TRP A 371 9.98 16.95 9.81
CA TRP A 371 11.33 17.31 9.38
C TRP A 371 12.05 18.15 10.43
N LEU A 372 11.40 19.21 10.95
CA LEU A 372 11.96 20.05 12.02
C LEU A 372 12.22 19.26 13.31
N TRP A 373 11.30 18.39 13.67
CA TRP A 373 11.44 17.53 14.85
C TRP A 373 12.61 16.55 14.68
N HIS A 374 12.71 15.91 13.51
CA HIS A 374 13.79 14.98 13.21
C HIS A 374 15.18 15.65 13.25
N GLN A 375 15.30 16.91 12.80
CA GLN A 375 16.56 17.65 12.88
C GLN A 375 17.03 17.86 14.34
N LYS A 376 16.10 18.04 15.27
CA LYS A 376 16.42 18.27 16.70
C LYS A 376 16.79 16.99 17.45
N LEU A 377 16.42 15.82 16.93
CA LEU A 377 16.69 14.54 17.61
C LEU A 377 18.02 13.94 17.16
N GLN A 378 18.86 13.56 18.13
CA GLN A 378 20.05 12.74 17.85
C GLN A 378 19.66 11.27 17.89
N LEU A 379 19.85 10.55 16.78
CA LEU A 379 19.69 9.11 16.71
C LEU A 379 20.81 8.44 17.51
N LYS A 380 20.47 7.81 18.65
CA LYS A 380 21.36 6.94 19.41
C LYS A 380 21.10 5.49 18.96
N PRO A 381 22.02 4.83 18.22
CA PRO A 381 21.84 3.44 17.83
C PRO A 381 21.80 2.54 19.06
N ASN A 382 20.93 1.53 19.04
CA ASN A 382 20.86 0.53 20.08
C ASN A 382 22.11 -0.37 20.01
N LYS A 383 22.99 -0.30 21.00
CA LYS A 383 24.22 -1.12 21.06
C LYS A 383 23.94 -2.65 21.05
N LYS A 384 22.70 -3.08 21.36
CA LYS A 384 22.29 -4.50 21.35
C LYS A 384 21.83 -5.00 19.98
N ALA A 385 21.76 -4.16 18.96
CA ALA A 385 21.31 -4.56 17.61
C ALA A 385 22.42 -5.18 16.76
N HIS A 386 23.65 -5.28 17.28
CA HIS A 386 24.82 -5.81 16.57
C HIS A 386 25.32 -7.18 17.09
N ILE A 387 24.46 -7.95 17.79
CA ILE A 387 24.80 -9.31 18.22
C ILE A 387 23.94 -10.33 17.50
#